data_203cdba5e535dd11479ff7889a135906
#
_entry.id   203cdba5e535dd11479ff7889a135906
#
_cell.length_a   1.000
_cell.length_b   1.000
_cell.length_c   1.000
_cell.angle_alpha   90.00
_cell.angle_beta   90.00
_cell.angle_gamma   90.00
#
_symmetry.space_group_name_H-M   'P 1'
#
loop_
_entity.id
_entity.type
_entity.pdbx_description
1 polymer ?
#
loop_
_entity_poly.entity_id
_entity_poly.type
_entity_poly.pdbx_seq_one_letter_code
_entity_poly.pdbx_strand_id
1 'polypeptide(L)'
;IATAKEPRVDVIGHLGDPRFSADYERVIRAFREGGQAVELNNSSPKSRPGSEENCLAIARLCREYKVPVLLSTDAHFCTAIGNVEWSASIAREAGIPEEQILNTSYRRFRDWLAARHPIDDLPEE
;
A
#
# COMPACT_ATOMS: atom_id res chain seq x y z
N ILE A 1 -8.94 -12.50 1.71
CA ILE A 1 -8.69 -13.52 0.68
C ILE A 1 -9.68 -13.41 -0.48
N ALA A 2 -10.99 -13.19 -0.23
CA ALA A 2 -11.91 -12.95 -1.34
C ALA A 2 -11.51 -11.72 -2.16
N THR A 3 -11.12 -10.64 -1.50
CA THR A 3 -10.63 -9.39 -2.11
C THR A 3 -9.41 -9.63 -3.03
N ALA A 4 -8.50 -10.52 -2.66
CA ALA A 4 -7.34 -10.86 -3.48
C ALA A 4 -7.70 -11.57 -4.80
N LYS A 5 -8.91 -12.10 -4.91
CA LYS A 5 -9.43 -12.75 -6.12
C LYS A 5 -10.28 -11.84 -6.98
N GLU A 6 -10.54 -10.61 -6.52
CA GLU A 6 -11.34 -9.63 -7.25
C GLU A 6 -10.41 -8.83 -8.19
N PRO A 7 -10.48 -9.02 -9.51
CA PRO A 7 -9.55 -8.41 -10.46
C PRO A 7 -9.67 -6.89 -10.56
N ARG A 8 -10.78 -6.31 -10.08
CA ARG A 8 -11.01 -4.86 -10.06
C ARG A 8 -10.45 -4.16 -8.82
N VAL A 9 -9.86 -4.93 -7.89
CA VAL A 9 -9.22 -4.36 -6.70
C VAL A 9 -7.73 -4.30 -6.92
N ASP A 10 -7.18 -3.09 -6.94
CA ASP A 10 -5.76 -2.84 -7.18
C ASP A 10 -5.00 -2.57 -5.89
N VAL A 11 -5.55 -1.78 -5.00
CA VAL A 11 -4.90 -1.35 -3.77
C VAL A 11 -5.75 -1.69 -2.55
N ILE A 12 -5.09 -2.23 -1.53
CA ILE A 12 -5.73 -2.53 -0.25
C ILE A 12 -5.42 -1.39 0.72
N GLY A 13 -6.46 -0.62 1.06
CA GLY A 13 -6.38 0.52 1.97
C GLY A 13 -6.29 0.11 3.44
N HIS A 14 -5.52 0.89 4.23
CA HIS A 14 -5.42 0.87 5.71
C HIS A 14 -5.56 -0.49 6.40
N LEU A 15 -4.89 -1.53 5.86
CA LEU A 15 -4.99 -2.92 6.31
C LEU A 15 -4.63 -3.11 7.80
N GLY A 16 -3.83 -2.21 8.38
CA GLY A 16 -3.39 -2.26 9.78
C GLY A 16 -4.41 -1.76 10.81
N ASP A 17 -5.64 -1.46 10.41
CA ASP A 17 -6.70 -0.99 11.32
C ASP A 17 -6.98 -2.05 12.41
N PRO A 18 -6.75 -1.75 13.70
CA PRO A 18 -6.87 -2.74 14.78
C PRO A 18 -8.31 -3.20 15.04
N ARG A 19 -9.30 -2.50 14.48
CA ARG A 19 -10.71 -2.91 14.55
C ARG A 19 -11.00 -4.17 13.73
N PHE A 20 -10.11 -4.51 12.78
CA PHE A 20 -10.25 -5.65 11.88
C PHE A 20 -9.05 -6.58 12.04
N SER A 21 -9.20 -7.60 12.89
CA SER A 21 -8.16 -8.62 13.07
C SER A 21 -8.04 -9.49 11.81
N ALA A 22 -6.79 -9.71 11.37
CA ALA A 22 -6.49 -10.57 10.23
C ALA A 22 -5.19 -11.35 10.44
N ASP A 23 -5.10 -12.53 9.85
CA ASP A 23 -3.85 -13.23 9.63
C ASP A 23 -3.09 -12.51 8.51
N TYR A 24 -2.23 -11.55 8.90
CA TYR A 24 -1.55 -10.68 7.96
C TYR A 24 -0.66 -11.45 6.98
N GLU A 25 0.04 -12.49 7.44
CA GLU A 25 0.89 -13.27 6.55
C GLU A 25 0.07 -13.94 5.44
N ARG A 26 -1.00 -14.63 5.82
CA ARG A 26 -1.90 -15.27 4.86
C ARG A 26 -2.55 -14.28 3.90
N VAL A 27 -2.89 -13.10 4.39
CA VAL A 27 -3.50 -12.02 3.58
C VAL A 27 -2.49 -11.44 2.60
N ILE A 28 -1.28 -11.13 3.05
CA ILE A 28 -0.21 -10.57 2.19
C ILE A 28 0.20 -11.57 1.10
N ARG A 29 0.30 -12.85 1.42
CA ARG A 29 0.57 -13.90 0.42
C ARG A 29 -0.53 -13.94 -0.65
N ALA A 30 -1.80 -13.84 -0.25
CA ALA A 30 -2.91 -13.80 -1.20
C ALA A 30 -2.85 -12.55 -2.11
N PHE A 31 -2.45 -11.38 -1.57
CA PHE A 31 -2.25 -10.17 -2.38
C PHE A 31 -1.05 -10.29 -3.33
N ARG A 32 0.00 -10.98 -2.92
CA ARG A 32 1.11 -11.32 -3.83
C ARG A 32 0.63 -12.14 -5.04
N GLU A 33 -0.20 -13.14 -4.80
CA GLU A 33 -0.78 -13.99 -5.85
C GLU A 33 -1.75 -13.22 -6.74
N GLY A 34 -2.56 -12.32 -6.16
CA GLY A 34 -3.53 -11.49 -6.88
C GLY A 34 -2.92 -10.25 -7.54
N GLY A 35 -1.64 -9.93 -7.26
CA GLY A 35 -0.94 -8.77 -7.82
C GLY A 35 -1.37 -7.42 -7.24
N GLN A 36 -2.13 -7.39 -6.12
CA GLN A 36 -2.52 -6.15 -5.47
C GLN A 36 -1.34 -5.46 -4.78
N ALA A 37 -1.46 -4.15 -4.62
CA ALA A 37 -0.60 -3.35 -3.76
C ALA A 37 -1.24 -3.11 -2.39
N VAL A 38 -0.41 -2.84 -1.39
CA VAL A 38 -0.86 -2.49 -0.04
C VAL A 38 -0.53 -1.03 0.26
N GLU A 39 -1.50 -0.32 0.79
CA GLU A 39 -1.34 1.06 1.24
C GLU A 39 -0.62 1.11 2.59
N LEU A 40 0.43 1.91 2.67
CA LEU A 40 0.99 2.43 3.92
C LEU A 40 0.41 3.83 4.15
N ASN A 41 -0.65 3.90 4.95
CA ASN A 41 -1.46 5.09 5.11
C ASN A 41 -0.90 6.01 6.20
N ASN A 42 -0.49 7.23 5.82
CA ASN A 42 0.17 8.20 6.70
C ASN A 42 -0.73 8.70 7.85
N SER A 43 -2.04 8.66 7.68
CA SER A 43 -3.00 9.08 8.70
C SER A 43 -3.33 7.98 9.72
N SER A 44 -2.85 6.75 9.53
CA SER A 44 -3.21 5.61 10.38
C SER A 44 -2.97 5.85 11.87
N PRO A 45 -1.83 6.40 12.35
CA PRO A 45 -1.62 6.63 13.78
C PRO A 45 -2.65 7.56 14.39
N LYS A 46 -3.07 8.56 13.62
CA LYS A 46 -4.03 9.58 14.08
C LYS A 46 -5.48 9.10 13.99
N SER A 47 -5.83 8.48 12.87
CA SER A 47 -7.23 8.10 12.56
C SER A 47 -7.60 6.70 13.06
N ARG A 48 -6.59 5.86 13.34
CA ARG A 48 -6.73 4.46 13.77
C ARG A 48 -5.72 4.16 14.89
N PRO A 49 -5.94 4.73 16.11
CA PRO A 49 -5.01 4.52 17.23
C PRO A 49 -4.73 3.05 17.51
N GLY A 50 -3.47 2.68 17.71
CA GLY A 50 -3.02 1.30 17.90
C GLY A 50 -2.74 0.54 16.60
N SER A 51 -2.76 1.22 15.44
CA SER A 51 -2.43 0.62 14.14
C SER A 51 -0.94 0.51 13.86
N GLU A 52 -0.08 1.20 14.61
CA GLU A 52 1.34 1.39 14.31
C GLU A 52 2.10 0.05 14.22
N GLU A 53 1.91 -0.82 15.22
CA GLU A 53 2.55 -2.13 15.24
C GLU A 53 2.07 -3.01 14.07
N ASN A 54 0.77 -2.98 13.79
CA ASN A 54 0.19 -3.72 12.68
C ASN A 54 0.75 -3.22 11.33
N CYS A 55 0.82 -1.89 11.15
CA CYS A 55 1.37 -1.30 9.92
C CYS A 55 2.82 -1.70 9.70
N LEU A 56 3.65 -1.74 10.76
CA LEU A 56 5.03 -2.17 10.66
C LEU A 56 5.13 -3.67 10.33
N ALA A 57 4.33 -4.50 10.98
CA ALA A 57 4.28 -5.95 10.70
C ALA A 57 3.86 -6.21 9.24
N ILE A 58 2.82 -5.52 8.75
CA ILE A 58 2.37 -5.60 7.37
C ILE A 58 3.48 -5.14 6.40
N ALA A 59 4.15 -4.04 6.69
CA ALA A 59 5.23 -3.53 5.85
C ALA A 59 6.40 -4.54 5.74
N ARG A 60 6.77 -5.20 6.85
CA ARG A 60 7.79 -6.25 6.86
C ARG A 60 7.39 -7.46 6.01
N LEU A 61 6.13 -7.88 6.11
CA LEU A 61 5.57 -8.95 5.28
C LEU A 61 5.52 -8.55 3.79
N CYS A 62 5.12 -7.32 3.49
CA CYS A 62 5.16 -6.81 2.11
C CYS A 62 6.58 -6.87 1.54
N ARG A 63 7.60 -6.48 2.32
CA ARG A 63 9.01 -6.61 1.91
C ARG A 63 9.38 -8.06 1.64
N GLU A 64 9.07 -8.97 2.58
CA GLU A 64 9.41 -10.39 2.50
C GLU A 64 8.78 -11.06 1.27
N TYR A 65 7.49 -10.85 1.07
CA TYR A 65 6.73 -11.46 -0.04
C TYR A 65 6.77 -10.63 -1.33
N LYS A 66 7.52 -9.51 -1.36
CA LYS A 66 7.65 -8.62 -2.53
C LYS A 66 6.29 -8.12 -3.03
N VAL A 67 5.39 -7.80 -2.11
CA VAL A 67 4.12 -7.14 -2.43
C VAL A 67 4.37 -5.64 -2.60
N PRO A 68 3.99 -5.04 -3.73
CA PRO A 68 4.19 -3.60 -3.94
C PRO A 68 3.40 -2.79 -2.91
N VAL A 69 3.93 -1.62 -2.55
CA VAL A 69 3.29 -0.72 -1.60
C VAL A 69 3.07 0.67 -2.20
N LEU A 70 2.09 1.37 -1.66
CA LEU A 70 1.81 2.78 -1.91
C LEU A 70 1.90 3.57 -0.61
N LEU A 71 2.60 4.70 -0.63
CA LEU A 71 2.59 5.66 0.47
C LEU A 71 1.46 6.65 0.22
N SER A 72 0.47 6.71 1.09
CA SER A 72 -0.68 7.60 0.95
C SER A 72 -0.78 8.60 2.08
N THR A 73 -1.45 9.71 1.83
CA THR A 73 -1.72 10.75 2.83
C THR A 73 -3.02 10.54 3.57
N ASP A 74 -4.02 9.94 2.91
CA ASP A 74 -5.43 9.92 3.36
C ASP A 74 -5.93 11.34 3.71
N ALA A 75 -5.48 12.32 2.89
CA ALA A 75 -5.73 13.74 3.14
C ALA A 75 -7.19 14.11 2.94
N HIS A 76 -7.80 14.70 3.97
CA HIS A 76 -9.14 15.25 3.91
C HIS A 76 -9.15 16.78 3.69
N PHE A 77 -7.96 17.40 3.76
CA PHE A 77 -7.75 18.82 3.52
C PHE A 77 -6.52 19.03 2.63
N CYS A 78 -6.53 20.07 1.82
CA CYS A 78 -5.46 20.37 0.88
C CYS A 78 -4.08 20.52 1.53
N THR A 79 -4.02 21.01 2.78
CA THR A 79 -2.77 21.18 3.52
C THR A 79 -2.09 19.87 3.92
N ALA A 80 -2.78 18.75 3.85
CA ALA A 80 -2.23 17.42 4.17
C ALA A 80 -1.80 16.63 2.93
N ILE A 81 -2.10 17.13 1.72
CA ILE A 81 -1.69 16.49 0.47
C ILE A 81 -0.15 16.47 0.38
N GLY A 82 0.41 15.30 0.07
CA GLY A 82 1.86 15.10 -0.05
C GLY A 82 2.57 14.78 1.28
N ASN A 83 1.91 14.89 2.43
CA ASN A 83 2.51 14.48 3.70
C ASN A 83 2.50 12.95 3.83
N VAL A 84 3.66 12.33 3.61
CA VAL A 84 3.87 10.88 3.72
C VAL A 84 5.01 10.54 4.70
N GLU A 85 5.37 11.45 5.59
CA GLU A 85 6.53 11.32 6.48
C GLU A 85 6.49 10.05 7.33
N TRP A 86 5.35 9.78 7.97
CA TRP A 86 5.19 8.60 8.80
C TRP A 86 5.18 7.32 7.97
N SER A 87 4.41 7.24 6.90
CA SER A 87 4.35 6.06 6.03
C SER A 87 5.72 5.76 5.39
N ALA A 88 6.47 6.80 5.03
CA ALA A 88 7.85 6.66 4.55
C ALA A 88 8.80 6.17 5.66
N SER A 89 8.59 6.59 6.92
CA SER A 89 9.38 6.07 8.05
C SER A 89 9.13 4.58 8.28
N ILE A 90 7.89 4.12 8.21
CA ILE A 90 7.51 2.72 8.32
C ILE A 90 8.12 1.89 7.17
N ALA A 91 8.07 2.40 5.93
CA ALA A 91 8.68 1.73 4.80
C ALA A 91 10.20 1.54 4.98
N ARG A 92 10.90 2.59 5.46
CA ARG A 92 12.34 2.53 5.76
C ARG A 92 12.65 1.56 6.91
N GLU A 93 11.88 1.60 8.00
CA GLU A 93 12.07 0.71 9.14
C GLU A 93 11.85 -0.75 8.77
N ALA A 94 10.87 -1.04 7.91
CA ALA A 94 10.63 -2.37 7.36
C ALA A 94 11.69 -2.79 6.33
N GLY A 95 12.53 -1.87 5.86
CA GLY A 95 13.55 -2.11 4.84
C GLY A 95 12.96 -2.35 3.44
N ILE A 96 11.82 -1.73 3.13
CA ILE A 96 11.21 -1.81 1.79
C ILE A 96 12.09 -1.04 0.80
N PRO A 97 12.58 -1.68 -0.27
CA PRO A 97 13.39 -1.00 -1.27
C PRO A 97 12.53 -0.04 -2.10
N GLU A 98 13.14 1.01 -2.62
CA GLU A 98 12.41 2.07 -3.36
C GLU A 98 11.65 1.53 -4.57
N GLU A 99 12.21 0.56 -5.27
CA GLU A 99 11.57 -0.07 -6.43
C GLU A 99 10.27 -0.81 -6.11
N GLN A 100 10.04 -1.16 -4.84
CA GLN A 100 8.81 -1.79 -4.37
C GLN A 100 7.73 -0.74 -3.99
N ILE A 101 8.10 0.54 -3.89
CA ILE A 101 7.18 1.65 -3.62
C ILE A 101 6.69 2.21 -4.95
N LEU A 102 5.42 1.98 -5.28
CA LEU A 102 4.88 2.28 -6.61
C LEU A 102 4.85 3.77 -6.93
N ASN A 103 4.50 4.60 -5.97
CA ASN A 103 4.29 6.03 -6.19
C ASN A 103 5.51 6.91 -5.89
N THR A 104 6.71 6.36 -5.95
CA THR A 104 7.95 7.16 -5.99
C THR A 104 8.15 7.81 -7.36
N SER A 105 7.48 7.31 -8.42
CA SER A 105 7.35 8.00 -9.70
C SER A 105 6.01 7.69 -10.36
N TYR A 106 5.50 8.66 -11.14
CA TYR A 106 4.28 8.48 -11.94
C TYR A 106 4.41 7.30 -12.91
N ARG A 107 5.54 7.20 -13.61
CA ARG A 107 5.80 6.12 -14.57
C ARG A 107 5.69 4.74 -13.91
N ARG A 108 6.33 4.52 -12.76
CA ARG A 108 6.28 3.22 -12.05
C ARG A 108 4.85 2.85 -11.70
N PHE A 109 4.09 3.79 -11.13
CA PHE A 109 2.69 3.55 -10.77
C PHE A 109 1.83 3.25 -12.00
N ARG A 110 1.95 4.08 -13.05
CA ARG A 110 1.23 3.90 -14.31
C ARG A 110 1.52 2.54 -14.95
N ASP A 111 2.79 2.16 -15.07
CA ASP A 111 3.20 0.92 -15.75
C ASP A 111 2.71 -0.30 -14.96
N TRP A 112 2.75 -0.24 -13.62
CA TRP A 112 2.16 -1.28 -12.77
C TRP A 112 0.65 -1.39 -12.98
N LEU A 113 -0.07 -0.28 -13.03
CA LEU A 113 -1.52 -0.27 -13.22
C LEU A 113 -1.91 -0.75 -14.62
N ALA A 114 -1.19 -0.30 -15.65
CA ALA A 114 -1.39 -0.72 -17.04
C ALA A 114 -1.14 -2.22 -17.26
N ALA A 115 -0.21 -2.80 -16.51
CA ALA A 115 0.03 -4.26 -16.56
C ALA A 115 -1.14 -5.07 -15.97
N ARG A 116 -1.98 -4.45 -15.14
CA ARG A 116 -3.16 -5.07 -14.54
C ARG A 116 -4.42 -4.84 -15.35
N HIS A 117 -4.52 -3.68 -15.96
CA HIS A 117 -5.66 -3.26 -16.76
C HIS A 117 -5.19 -2.64 -18.07
N PRO A 118 -5.84 -2.96 -19.21
CA PRO A 118 -5.64 -2.21 -20.43
C PRO A 118 -6.14 -0.77 -20.18
N ILE A 119 -5.23 0.18 -20.09
CA ILE A 119 -5.56 1.58 -19.86
C ILE A 119 -5.12 2.36 -21.09
N ASP A 120 -6.06 2.64 -21.99
CA ASP A 120 -5.79 3.33 -23.26
C ASP A 120 -5.63 4.85 -23.10
N ASP A 121 -6.00 5.43 -21.92
CA ASP A 121 -6.16 6.88 -21.72
C ASP A 121 -5.31 7.49 -20.60
N LEU A 122 -4.27 6.82 -20.10
CA LEU A 122 -3.36 7.46 -19.15
C LEU A 122 -2.38 8.37 -19.89
N PRO A 123 -2.24 9.66 -19.50
CA PRO A 123 -1.32 10.58 -20.14
C PRO A 123 0.12 10.05 -20.04
N GLU A 124 0.87 10.21 -21.13
CA GLU A 124 2.32 10.06 -21.12
C GLU A 124 2.92 11.28 -20.40
N GLU A 125 4.03 11.09 -19.63
CA GLU A 125 4.75 12.21 -19.02
C GLU A 125 5.36 13.12 -20.09
#